data_46c3c29c5d30c4b787140fb99d96e53f
#
_entry.id   46c3c29c5d30c4b787140fb99d96e53f
#
_cell.length_a   1.000
_cell.length_b   1.000
_cell.length_c   1.000
_cell.angle_alpha   90.00
_cell.angle_beta   90.00
_cell.angle_gamma   90.00
#
_symmetry.space_group_name_H-M   'P 1'
#
loop_
_entity.id
_entity.type
_entity.pdbx_description
1 polymer ?
#
loop_
_entity_poly.entity_id
_entity_poly.type
_entity_poly.pdbx_seq_one_letter_code
_entity_poly.pdbx_strand_id
1 'polypeptide(L)'
;MASTVTKPFQLLDIVHPAARILTDIARSQDAEVGDGTTSVVVLAGEILKEIKDFVEQGVSSQTIIKGLRRASNLAVNKIMEIAVDTAEGNQRDTLQKLAATAMSSKLIHRNSKFFTKMVVDAVLSLDQDELNERLIGVKKITGGALQDSLFVNGVAFKKTFSYAGFEQQPKSFKNPKIVCLNVELELKSEKDNAEVRVEQVSEYQAIVDAEWQIIYNKMEALYKTGAKIVLSKLPIGDLATQFFADRDVFCAGRVAADDLDRVCRATGASLQSTCTDIQEKHLGTCESFDERQIGGERFNFFEGCPEARTCTLVLRGGAEQFIAEVERSLHDAIMIVKRAIKNRNIVAGGGAVEMEISSYLHNYADANIPHKQQPIIKAFAKALEVIPRQLCDNAGVDATDILNRLRVEHKKGNIWAGVDFSTESIANNMEKFVWEPSLVKVNALQAATEAACLILSVDETISKPLHHPY
;
A
#
# COMPACT_ATOMS: atom_id res chain seq x y z
N MET A 1 -6.29 14.46 -0.73
CA MET A 1 -6.61 14.78 0.68
C MET A 1 -6.91 13.57 1.55
N ALA A 2 -7.39 12.45 1.01
CA ALA A 2 -7.73 11.25 1.79
C ALA A 2 -6.54 10.63 2.56
N SER A 3 -5.38 10.55 1.92
CA SER A 3 -4.17 9.98 2.53
C SER A 3 -3.56 10.83 3.65
N THR A 4 -3.96 12.10 3.78
CA THR A 4 -3.50 13.00 4.83
C THR A 4 -4.21 12.77 6.17
N VAL A 5 -5.33 12.06 6.17
CA VAL A 5 -6.17 11.88 7.37
C VAL A 5 -5.66 10.74 8.25
N THR A 6 -5.20 9.63 7.67
CA THR A 6 -4.80 8.45 8.45
C THR A 6 -3.49 8.63 9.24
N LYS A 7 -2.47 9.29 8.68
CA LYS A 7 -1.20 9.53 9.41
C LYS A 7 -1.30 10.53 10.56
N PRO A 8 -1.98 11.70 10.46
CA PRO A 8 -2.21 12.55 11.61
C PRO A 8 -2.96 11.84 12.74
N PHE A 9 -3.93 10.98 12.41
CA PHE A 9 -4.64 10.17 13.41
C PHE A 9 -3.78 9.09 14.08
N GLN A 10 -2.70 8.66 13.43
CA GLN A 10 -1.71 7.76 14.06
C GLN A 10 -0.77 8.48 15.02
N LEU A 11 -0.54 9.77 14.78
CA LEU A 11 0.35 10.61 15.59
C LEU A 11 -0.39 11.34 16.72
N LEU A 12 -1.70 11.54 16.58
CA LEU A 12 -2.53 12.18 17.59
C LEU A 12 -3.08 11.12 18.56
N ASP A 13 -2.93 11.39 19.85
CA ASP A 13 -3.60 10.59 20.88
C ASP A 13 -5.09 10.97 20.95
N ILE A 14 -5.92 10.19 20.25
CA ILE A 14 -7.35 10.43 20.20
C ILE A 14 -7.99 9.88 21.46
N VAL A 15 -8.46 10.76 22.30
CA VAL A 15 -9.03 10.43 23.61
C VAL A 15 -10.47 9.95 23.51
N HIS A 16 -11.29 10.57 22.61
CA HIS A 16 -12.71 10.29 22.52
C HIS A 16 -13.00 8.92 21.87
N PRO A 17 -13.77 8.01 22.52
CA PRO A 17 -14.00 6.66 22.01
C PRO A 17 -14.65 6.61 20.62
N ALA A 18 -15.67 7.44 20.36
CA ALA A 18 -16.31 7.50 19.05
C ALA A 18 -15.34 7.94 17.93
N ALA A 19 -14.42 8.86 18.23
CA ALA A 19 -13.41 9.27 17.28
C ALA A 19 -12.39 8.15 17.00
N ARG A 20 -12.06 7.32 18.00
CA ARG A 20 -11.25 6.10 17.80
C ARG A 20 -11.92 5.11 16.88
N ILE A 21 -13.23 4.87 17.04
CA ILE A 21 -13.98 3.98 16.14
C ILE A 21 -13.87 4.47 14.69
N LEU A 22 -14.07 5.77 14.45
CA LEU A 22 -13.95 6.34 13.10
C LEU A 22 -12.55 6.21 12.52
N THR A 23 -11.50 6.38 13.32
CA THR A 23 -10.12 6.21 12.86
C THR A 23 -9.77 4.76 12.59
N ASP A 24 -10.24 3.83 13.41
CA ASP A 24 -9.98 2.39 13.24
C ASP A 24 -10.68 1.86 11.98
N ILE A 25 -11.88 2.34 11.68
CA ILE A 25 -12.59 2.00 10.45
C ILE A 25 -11.91 2.60 9.22
N ALA A 26 -11.38 3.84 9.31
CA ALA A 26 -10.58 4.42 8.24
C ALA A 26 -9.30 3.61 7.97
N ARG A 27 -8.64 3.09 9.02
CA ARG A 27 -7.49 2.18 8.88
C ARG A 27 -7.87 0.84 8.24
N SER A 28 -9.01 0.28 8.62
CA SER A 28 -9.52 -0.95 8.02
C SER A 28 -9.79 -0.76 6.53
N GLN A 29 -10.38 0.37 6.14
CA GLN A 29 -10.60 0.72 4.73
C GLN A 29 -9.27 0.85 3.97
N ASP A 30 -8.26 1.48 4.57
CA ASP A 30 -6.92 1.61 4.00
C ASP A 30 -6.27 0.23 3.76
N ALA A 31 -6.32 -0.64 4.75
CA ALA A 31 -5.76 -1.99 4.68
C ALA A 31 -6.47 -2.89 3.66
N GLU A 32 -7.81 -2.78 3.57
CA GLU A 32 -8.62 -3.63 2.68
C GLU A 32 -8.60 -3.15 1.24
N VAL A 33 -8.72 -1.86 1.01
CA VAL A 33 -8.95 -1.30 -0.34
C VAL A 33 -7.86 -0.33 -0.76
N GLY A 34 -7.24 0.37 0.19
CA GLY A 34 -6.18 1.36 -0.03
C GLY A 34 -6.69 2.73 -0.48
N ASP A 35 -8.00 2.91 -0.67
CA ASP A 35 -8.61 4.20 -1.05
C ASP A 35 -9.98 4.38 -0.38
N GLY A 36 -10.51 5.61 -0.45
CA GLY A 36 -11.82 5.95 0.13
C GLY A 36 -11.82 6.15 1.64
N THR A 37 -10.68 6.21 2.31
CA THR A 37 -10.54 6.39 3.76
C THR A 37 -11.25 7.65 4.28
N THR A 38 -11.11 8.76 3.57
CA THR A 38 -11.84 10.01 3.90
C THR A 38 -13.33 9.87 3.63
N SER A 39 -13.73 9.21 2.55
CA SER A 39 -15.14 9.00 2.20
C SER A 39 -15.88 8.22 3.29
N VAL A 40 -15.24 7.19 3.87
CA VAL A 40 -15.83 6.42 5.00
C VAL A 40 -16.11 7.31 6.20
N VAL A 41 -15.14 8.14 6.59
CA VAL A 41 -15.31 9.03 7.77
C VAL A 41 -16.36 10.11 7.53
N VAL A 42 -16.34 10.71 6.34
CA VAL A 42 -17.32 11.75 5.96
C VAL A 42 -18.73 11.17 5.90
N LEU A 43 -18.89 9.99 5.27
CA LEU A 43 -20.18 9.30 5.20
C LEU A 43 -20.70 8.92 6.59
N ALA A 44 -19.86 8.33 7.43
CA ALA A 44 -20.25 7.97 8.80
C ALA A 44 -20.70 9.20 9.61
N GLY A 45 -19.95 10.30 9.49
CA GLY A 45 -20.30 11.57 10.15
C GLY A 45 -21.61 12.15 9.65
N GLU A 46 -21.86 12.16 8.34
CA GLU A 46 -23.10 12.69 7.77
C GLU A 46 -24.30 11.79 8.05
N ILE A 47 -24.12 10.44 8.05
CA ILE A 47 -25.17 9.51 8.48
C ILE A 47 -25.59 9.83 9.93
N LEU A 48 -24.62 9.96 10.83
CA LEU A 48 -24.90 10.31 12.24
C LEU A 48 -25.59 11.66 12.36
N LYS A 49 -25.20 12.65 11.58
CA LYS A 49 -25.80 13.99 11.57
C LYS A 49 -27.26 13.95 11.08
N GLU A 50 -27.55 13.26 9.97
CA GLU A 50 -28.91 13.19 9.42
C GLU A 50 -29.88 12.37 10.29
N ILE A 51 -29.38 11.44 11.11
CA ILE A 51 -30.20 10.66 12.05
C ILE A 51 -30.32 11.28 13.44
N LYS A 52 -29.53 12.31 13.75
CA LYS A 52 -29.52 12.97 15.06
C LYS A 52 -30.93 13.39 15.52
N ASP A 53 -31.69 14.00 14.65
CA ASP A 53 -33.03 14.48 14.94
C ASP A 53 -33.99 13.35 15.37
N PHE A 54 -33.83 12.13 14.79
CA PHE A 54 -34.66 10.99 15.18
C PHE A 54 -34.30 10.48 16.58
N VAL A 55 -33.04 10.53 16.96
CA VAL A 55 -32.58 10.17 18.30
C VAL A 55 -33.11 11.17 19.32
N GLU A 56 -33.05 12.47 19.01
CA GLU A 56 -33.56 13.54 19.86
C GLU A 56 -35.09 13.48 20.02
N GLN A 57 -35.81 12.99 19.00
CA GLN A 57 -37.25 12.74 19.05
C GLN A 57 -37.63 11.46 19.81
N GLY A 58 -36.63 10.71 20.34
CA GLY A 58 -36.85 9.51 21.13
C GLY A 58 -37.13 8.24 20.32
N VAL A 59 -36.72 8.19 19.03
CA VAL A 59 -36.79 6.97 18.25
C VAL A 59 -35.73 5.99 18.77
N SER A 60 -36.13 4.75 19.08
CA SER A 60 -35.22 3.74 19.58
C SER A 60 -34.00 3.50 18.65
N SER A 61 -32.79 3.52 19.21
CA SER A 61 -31.51 3.24 18.49
C SER A 61 -31.60 1.94 17.69
N GLN A 62 -32.24 0.90 18.22
CA GLN A 62 -32.41 -0.39 17.53
C GLN A 62 -33.26 -0.28 16.26
N THR A 63 -34.28 0.61 16.27
CA THR A 63 -35.09 0.86 15.07
C THR A 63 -34.29 1.60 14.01
N ILE A 64 -33.49 2.57 14.43
CA ILE A 64 -32.59 3.34 13.55
C ILE A 64 -31.55 2.40 12.92
N ILE A 65 -30.88 1.60 13.75
CA ILE A 65 -29.84 0.64 13.28
C ILE A 65 -30.43 -0.36 12.26
N LYS A 66 -31.63 -0.88 12.50
CA LYS A 66 -32.31 -1.76 11.52
C LYS A 66 -32.59 -1.04 10.21
N GLY A 67 -33.01 0.22 10.27
CA GLY A 67 -33.24 1.06 9.09
C GLY A 67 -31.96 1.32 8.29
N LEU A 68 -30.87 1.69 8.98
CA LEU A 68 -29.55 1.93 8.36
C LEU A 68 -28.99 0.68 7.68
N ARG A 69 -29.00 -0.48 8.36
CA ARG A 69 -28.55 -1.75 7.78
C ARG A 69 -29.37 -2.15 6.56
N ARG A 70 -30.70 -1.92 6.59
CA ARG A 70 -31.55 -2.17 5.43
C ARG A 70 -31.21 -1.24 4.27
N ALA A 71 -31.00 0.05 4.54
CA ALA A 71 -30.59 1.03 3.52
C ALA A 71 -29.23 0.69 2.90
N SER A 72 -28.26 0.31 3.73
CA SER A 72 -26.93 -0.13 3.26
C SER A 72 -27.02 -1.37 2.35
N ASN A 73 -27.79 -2.38 2.73
CA ASN A 73 -27.95 -3.58 1.89
C ASN A 73 -28.61 -3.27 0.54
N LEU A 74 -29.63 -2.41 0.53
CA LEU A 74 -30.27 -1.95 -0.71
C LEU A 74 -29.28 -1.18 -1.60
N ALA A 75 -28.48 -0.31 -1.00
CA ALA A 75 -27.47 0.47 -1.68
C ALA A 75 -26.38 -0.43 -2.31
N VAL A 76 -25.86 -1.41 -1.55
CA VAL A 76 -24.88 -2.37 -2.05
C VAL A 76 -25.41 -3.19 -3.22
N ASN A 77 -26.64 -3.69 -3.12
CA ASN A 77 -27.28 -4.41 -4.21
C ASN A 77 -27.41 -3.54 -5.47
N LYS A 78 -27.77 -2.25 -5.30
CA LYS A 78 -27.85 -1.32 -6.44
C LYS A 78 -26.47 -1.04 -7.05
N ILE A 79 -25.41 -0.90 -6.25
CA ILE A 79 -24.03 -0.76 -6.78
C ILE A 79 -23.68 -1.96 -7.64
N MET A 80 -23.94 -3.17 -7.16
CA MET A 80 -23.62 -4.40 -7.91
C MET A 80 -24.45 -4.54 -9.18
N GLU A 81 -25.69 -4.06 -9.18
CA GLU A 81 -26.57 -4.05 -10.37
C GLU A 81 -26.06 -3.11 -11.47
N ILE A 82 -25.61 -1.91 -11.10
CA ILE A 82 -25.14 -0.89 -12.06
C ILE A 82 -23.68 -1.06 -12.45
N ALA A 83 -22.91 -1.89 -11.73
CA ALA A 83 -21.50 -2.09 -12.02
C ALA A 83 -21.26 -2.68 -13.41
N VAL A 84 -20.29 -2.15 -14.13
CA VAL A 84 -19.91 -2.56 -15.47
C VAL A 84 -18.70 -3.48 -15.41
N ASP A 85 -18.80 -4.66 -16.05
CA ASP A 85 -17.66 -5.57 -16.17
C ASP A 85 -16.71 -5.10 -17.28
N THR A 86 -15.42 -5.06 -16.98
CA THR A 86 -14.36 -4.62 -17.89
C THR A 86 -13.70 -5.75 -18.65
N ALA A 87 -14.29 -6.95 -18.67
CA ALA A 87 -13.70 -8.13 -19.35
C ALA A 87 -13.51 -7.93 -20.86
N GLU A 88 -14.27 -7.03 -21.51
CA GLU A 88 -14.25 -6.78 -22.95
C GLU A 88 -13.43 -5.52 -23.30
N GLY A 89 -12.13 -5.51 -23.08
CA GLY A 89 -11.32 -4.34 -23.45
C GLY A 89 -9.82 -4.55 -23.32
N ASN A 90 -9.04 -3.56 -23.77
CA ASN A 90 -7.60 -3.55 -23.50
C ASN A 90 -7.38 -3.37 -21.98
N GLN A 91 -7.15 -4.49 -21.30
CA GLN A 91 -6.98 -4.52 -19.85
C GLN A 91 -5.97 -3.46 -19.34
N ARG A 92 -4.88 -3.26 -20.08
CA ARG A 92 -3.83 -2.31 -19.69
C ARG A 92 -4.33 -0.85 -19.71
N ASP A 93 -5.07 -0.46 -20.75
CA ASP A 93 -5.63 0.90 -20.86
C ASP A 93 -6.67 1.18 -19.77
N THR A 94 -7.49 0.18 -19.48
CA THR A 94 -8.48 0.26 -18.38
C THR A 94 -7.79 0.45 -17.03
N LEU A 95 -6.74 -0.32 -16.72
CA LEU A 95 -5.97 -0.19 -15.48
C LEU A 95 -5.25 1.16 -15.39
N GLN A 96 -4.75 1.69 -16.52
CA GLN A 96 -4.15 3.03 -16.55
C GLN A 96 -5.17 4.13 -16.26
N LYS A 97 -6.39 4.03 -16.78
CA LYS A 97 -7.46 4.98 -16.50
C LYS A 97 -7.89 4.95 -15.03
N LEU A 98 -8.03 3.75 -14.45
CA LEU A 98 -8.32 3.58 -13.02
C LEU A 98 -7.21 4.18 -12.14
N ALA A 99 -5.96 3.90 -12.44
CA ALA A 99 -4.82 4.49 -11.74
C ALA A 99 -4.78 6.03 -11.89
N ALA A 100 -5.11 6.56 -13.08
CA ALA A 100 -5.17 7.99 -13.31
C ALA A 100 -6.26 8.67 -12.46
N THR A 101 -7.42 8.04 -12.32
CA THR A 101 -8.50 8.53 -11.46
C THR A 101 -8.05 8.59 -10.00
N ALA A 102 -7.40 7.56 -9.48
CA ALA A 102 -6.85 7.52 -8.12
C ALA A 102 -5.84 8.63 -7.84
N MET A 103 -5.08 9.04 -8.86
CA MET A 103 -4.05 10.06 -8.77
C MET A 103 -4.55 11.48 -9.12
N SER A 104 -5.78 11.64 -9.58
CA SER A 104 -6.30 12.93 -10.09
C SER A 104 -6.33 14.04 -9.03
N SER A 105 -6.61 13.71 -7.77
CA SER A 105 -6.66 14.64 -6.64
C SER A 105 -5.33 14.82 -5.91
N LYS A 106 -4.26 14.21 -6.38
CA LYS A 106 -2.96 14.14 -5.70
C LYS A 106 -1.94 15.11 -6.30
N LEU A 107 -0.87 15.40 -5.54
CA LEU A 107 0.23 16.28 -5.99
C LEU A 107 0.88 15.82 -7.29
N ILE A 108 0.84 14.52 -7.58
CA ILE A 108 1.42 13.90 -8.78
C ILE A 108 0.54 14.00 -10.03
N HIS A 109 -0.63 14.64 -9.95
CA HIS A 109 -1.56 14.75 -11.07
C HIS A 109 -0.90 15.27 -12.36
N ARG A 110 -0.01 16.26 -12.27
CA ARG A 110 0.72 16.81 -13.43
C ARG A 110 1.59 15.78 -14.17
N ASN A 111 2.06 14.75 -13.46
CA ASN A 111 2.89 13.65 -13.98
C ASN A 111 2.12 12.32 -14.02
N SER A 112 0.78 12.37 -14.01
CA SER A 112 -0.06 11.16 -13.90
C SER A 112 0.25 10.13 -14.98
N LYS A 113 0.46 10.55 -16.24
CA LYS A 113 0.79 9.63 -17.36
C LYS A 113 2.06 8.81 -17.12
N PHE A 114 3.07 9.40 -16.50
CA PHE A 114 4.31 8.72 -16.15
C PHE A 114 4.10 7.71 -15.02
N PHE A 115 3.45 8.16 -13.94
CA PHE A 115 3.24 7.30 -12.78
C PHE A 115 2.16 6.22 -12.99
N THR A 116 1.11 6.48 -13.79
CA THR A 116 0.12 5.45 -14.14
C THR A 116 0.73 4.28 -14.87
N LYS A 117 1.62 4.57 -15.84
CA LYS A 117 2.37 3.51 -16.52
C LYS A 117 3.23 2.71 -15.53
N MET A 118 3.96 3.40 -14.67
CA MET A 118 4.83 2.79 -13.66
C MET A 118 4.04 1.89 -12.70
N VAL A 119 2.87 2.34 -12.22
CA VAL A 119 2.00 1.57 -11.32
C VAL A 119 1.45 0.33 -12.01
N VAL A 120 0.95 0.48 -13.24
CA VAL A 120 0.41 -0.66 -13.98
C VAL A 120 1.49 -1.69 -14.29
N ASP A 121 2.68 -1.25 -14.72
CA ASP A 121 3.83 -2.12 -14.94
C ASP A 121 4.26 -2.84 -13.65
N ALA A 122 4.25 -2.13 -12.50
CA ALA A 122 4.57 -2.71 -11.21
C ALA A 122 3.57 -3.80 -10.78
N VAL A 123 2.27 -3.57 -10.94
CA VAL A 123 1.27 -4.58 -10.55
C VAL A 123 1.24 -5.76 -11.52
N LEU A 124 1.44 -5.51 -12.81
CA LEU A 124 1.52 -6.58 -13.81
C LEU A 124 2.79 -7.44 -13.71
N SER A 125 3.86 -6.94 -13.08
CA SER A 125 5.06 -7.72 -12.79
C SER A 125 4.91 -8.68 -11.62
N LEU A 126 3.88 -8.51 -10.78
CA LEU A 126 3.60 -9.41 -9.67
C LEU A 126 2.97 -10.74 -10.15
N ASP A 127 3.03 -11.73 -9.27
CA ASP A 127 2.24 -12.94 -9.44
C ASP A 127 0.74 -12.58 -9.47
N GLN A 128 0.07 -12.94 -10.58
CA GLN A 128 -1.32 -12.54 -10.83
C GLN A 128 -2.33 -13.28 -9.93
N ASP A 129 -1.94 -14.40 -9.32
CA ASP A 129 -2.79 -15.16 -8.40
C ASP A 129 -2.74 -14.56 -6.98
N GLU A 130 -1.54 -14.23 -6.49
CA GLU A 130 -1.36 -13.67 -5.15
C GLU A 130 -1.57 -12.15 -5.12
N LEU A 131 -1.02 -11.42 -6.09
CA LEU A 131 -0.97 -9.94 -6.16
C LEU A 131 -0.51 -9.32 -4.82
N ASN A 132 0.63 -9.79 -4.31
CA ASN A 132 1.16 -9.35 -3.04
C ASN A 132 1.92 -8.02 -3.21
N GLU A 133 1.32 -6.91 -2.76
CA GLU A 133 1.91 -5.57 -2.86
C GLU A 133 3.21 -5.39 -2.07
N ARG A 134 3.48 -6.23 -1.05
CA ARG A 134 4.74 -6.18 -0.28
C ARG A 134 5.97 -6.51 -1.13
N LEU A 135 5.74 -7.15 -2.29
CA LEU A 135 6.80 -7.45 -3.25
C LEU A 135 7.13 -6.26 -4.16
N ILE A 136 6.35 -5.19 -4.13
CA ILE A 136 6.71 -3.91 -4.75
C ILE A 136 7.56 -3.12 -3.76
N GLY A 137 8.86 -3.05 -4.00
CA GLY A 137 9.76 -2.25 -3.20
C GLY A 137 9.65 -0.77 -3.56
N VAL A 138 9.57 0.08 -2.56
CA VAL A 138 9.64 1.53 -2.78
C VAL A 138 10.89 2.07 -2.10
N LYS A 139 11.75 2.75 -2.87
CA LYS A 139 12.96 3.39 -2.37
C LYS A 139 12.88 4.89 -2.62
N LYS A 140 13.12 5.67 -1.58
CA LYS A 140 13.05 7.14 -1.61
C LYS A 140 14.45 7.72 -1.65
N ILE A 141 14.72 8.57 -2.64
CA ILE A 141 16.01 9.24 -2.81
C ILE A 141 15.77 10.75 -3.00
N THR A 142 16.25 11.53 -2.07
CA THR A 142 16.17 13.00 -2.14
C THR A 142 17.07 13.54 -3.24
N GLY A 143 16.59 14.61 -3.90
CA GLY A 143 17.28 15.24 -5.01
C GLY A 143 16.81 14.74 -6.39
N GLY A 144 16.88 15.62 -7.38
CA GLY A 144 16.35 15.38 -8.72
C GLY A 144 14.87 15.72 -8.88
N ALA A 145 14.35 15.53 -10.07
CA ALA A 145 12.95 15.75 -10.41
C ALA A 145 12.13 14.45 -10.22
N LEU A 146 10.81 14.57 -10.11
CA LEU A 146 9.90 13.41 -10.07
C LEU A 146 10.03 12.52 -11.30
N GLN A 147 10.32 13.11 -12.45
CA GLN A 147 10.48 12.40 -13.71
C GLN A 147 11.76 11.55 -13.77
N ASP A 148 12.71 11.80 -12.85
CA ASP A 148 13.91 10.99 -12.69
C ASP A 148 13.67 9.72 -11.87
N SER A 149 12.42 9.47 -11.44
CA SER A 149 12.02 8.23 -10.79
C SER A 149 12.14 7.06 -11.75
N LEU A 150 12.54 5.88 -11.23
CA LEU A 150 12.84 4.70 -12.04
C LEU A 150 11.93 3.53 -11.65
N PHE A 151 11.48 2.80 -12.66
CA PHE A 151 10.90 1.48 -12.48
C PHE A 151 11.98 0.43 -12.78
N VAL A 152 12.22 -0.46 -11.82
CA VAL A 152 13.17 -1.57 -11.93
C VAL A 152 12.39 -2.88 -11.94
N ASN A 153 12.44 -3.59 -13.06
CA ASN A 153 11.88 -4.93 -13.15
C ASN A 153 12.84 -5.93 -12.49
N GLY A 154 12.72 -6.06 -11.21
CA GLY A 154 13.63 -6.80 -10.34
C GLY A 154 13.77 -6.10 -8.99
N VAL A 155 14.92 -6.28 -8.34
CA VAL A 155 15.16 -5.73 -7.01
C VAL A 155 16.26 -4.68 -7.04
N ALA A 156 15.98 -3.54 -6.41
CA ALA A 156 16.98 -2.55 -6.09
C ALA A 156 16.94 -2.22 -4.60
N PHE A 157 18.10 -2.24 -3.94
CA PHE A 157 18.21 -1.82 -2.54
C PHE A 157 19.48 -0.99 -2.31
N LYS A 158 19.42 -0.13 -1.31
CA LYS A 158 20.51 0.77 -0.95
C LYS A 158 21.72 -0.05 -0.47
N LYS A 159 22.92 0.38 -0.87
CA LYS A 159 24.17 -0.16 -0.36
C LYS A 159 24.14 -0.19 1.17
N THR A 160 24.41 -1.33 1.74
CA THR A 160 24.52 -1.53 3.19
C THR A 160 25.90 -1.12 3.70
N PHE A 161 26.04 -1.04 5.02
CA PHE A 161 27.36 -0.85 5.62
C PHE A 161 28.30 -1.97 5.20
N SER A 162 29.52 -1.60 4.81
CA SER A 162 30.56 -2.53 4.38
C SER A 162 31.93 -2.06 4.84
N TYR A 163 32.85 -2.98 5.02
CA TYR A 163 34.24 -2.70 5.34
C TYR A 163 35.04 -2.26 4.11
N ALA A 164 36.26 -1.77 4.32
CA ALA A 164 37.09 -1.19 3.26
C ALA A 164 37.36 -2.14 2.07
N GLY A 165 37.54 -3.44 2.30
CA GLY A 165 37.70 -4.44 1.26
C GLY A 165 36.56 -4.53 0.24
N PHE A 166 35.38 -4.02 0.57
CA PHE A 166 34.23 -3.95 -0.34
C PHE A 166 34.52 -3.11 -1.61
N GLU A 167 35.31 -2.07 -1.51
CA GLU A 167 35.61 -1.20 -2.67
C GLU A 167 36.47 -1.91 -3.73
N GLN A 168 37.19 -2.95 -3.36
CA GLN A 168 38.00 -3.78 -4.27
C GLN A 168 37.15 -4.84 -5.01
N GLN A 169 35.94 -5.13 -4.51
CA GLN A 169 35.05 -6.11 -5.14
C GLN A 169 34.51 -5.62 -6.48
N PRO A 170 34.29 -6.51 -7.45
CA PRO A 170 33.63 -6.19 -8.71
C PRO A 170 32.20 -5.67 -8.44
N LYS A 171 31.79 -4.63 -9.19
CA LYS A 171 30.49 -3.95 -9.02
C LYS A 171 29.48 -4.29 -10.10
N SER A 172 29.85 -5.11 -11.08
CA SER A 172 28.98 -5.52 -12.18
C SER A 172 29.26 -6.98 -12.54
N PHE A 173 28.17 -7.74 -12.74
CA PHE A 173 28.24 -9.15 -13.16
C PHE A 173 27.15 -9.43 -14.20
N LYS A 174 27.47 -10.30 -15.17
CA LYS A 174 26.50 -10.87 -16.11
C LYS A 174 26.23 -12.32 -15.73
N ASN A 175 24.95 -12.66 -15.64
CA ASN A 175 24.46 -14.00 -15.25
C ASN A 175 25.12 -14.57 -13.97
N PRO A 176 25.23 -13.78 -12.88
CA PRO A 176 25.85 -14.27 -11.66
C PRO A 176 24.94 -15.28 -10.94
N LYS A 177 25.56 -16.26 -10.29
CA LYS A 177 24.90 -17.08 -9.27
C LYS A 177 24.89 -16.30 -7.95
N ILE A 178 23.75 -16.31 -7.28
CA ILE A 178 23.46 -15.52 -6.07
C ILE A 178 23.17 -16.47 -4.93
N VAL A 179 23.78 -16.26 -3.77
CA VAL A 179 23.45 -16.97 -2.53
C VAL A 179 22.91 -15.99 -1.50
N CYS A 180 21.79 -16.36 -0.88
CA CYS A 180 21.15 -15.59 0.17
C CYS A 180 21.27 -16.32 1.51
N LEU A 181 21.81 -15.63 2.51
CA LEU A 181 22.17 -16.21 3.80
C LEU A 181 21.47 -15.49 4.97
N ASN A 182 21.19 -16.26 6.00
CA ASN A 182 20.88 -15.78 7.34
C ASN A 182 21.97 -16.25 8.32
N VAL A 183 23.22 -15.98 7.98
CA VAL A 183 24.41 -16.42 8.72
C VAL A 183 25.31 -15.23 8.96
N GLU A 184 25.86 -15.15 10.15
CA GLU A 184 26.89 -14.18 10.51
C GLU A 184 28.26 -14.68 10.02
N LEU A 185 28.96 -13.83 9.29
CA LEU A 185 30.34 -14.07 8.82
C LEU A 185 31.28 -13.04 9.44
N GLU A 186 31.20 -12.88 10.74
CA GLU A 186 32.02 -11.95 11.52
C GLU A 186 32.59 -12.70 12.73
N LEU A 187 33.86 -12.43 13.03
CA LEU A 187 34.46 -12.85 14.29
C LEU A 187 33.85 -12.04 15.43
N LYS A 188 32.99 -12.66 16.19
CA LYS A 188 32.42 -12.10 17.39
C LYS A 188 32.80 -12.97 18.57
N SER A 189 33.38 -12.38 19.59
CA SER A 189 33.46 -13.05 20.88
C SER A 189 32.04 -13.16 21.45
N GLU A 190 31.52 -14.36 21.63
CA GLU A 190 30.27 -14.60 22.35
C GLU A 190 30.46 -14.13 23.79
N LYS A 191 29.81 -13.01 24.15
CA LYS A 191 30.06 -12.33 25.44
C LYS A 191 29.36 -13.00 26.61
N ASP A 192 28.32 -13.79 26.42
CA ASP A 192 27.40 -14.11 27.50
C ASP A 192 27.23 -15.59 27.87
N ASN A 193 27.69 -16.56 27.08
CA ASN A 193 27.34 -17.95 27.29
C ASN A 193 28.49 -18.98 27.32
N ALA A 194 29.73 -18.61 27.09
CA ALA A 194 30.87 -19.52 27.17
C ALA A 194 32.11 -18.85 27.74
N GLU A 195 32.49 -19.20 28.97
CA GLU A 195 33.81 -18.94 29.51
C GLU A 195 34.71 -20.15 29.29
N VAL A 196 35.74 -19.98 28.50
CA VAL A 196 36.81 -20.98 28.38
C VAL A 196 37.94 -20.55 29.31
N ARG A 197 38.23 -21.36 30.35
CA ARG A 197 39.39 -21.16 31.21
C ARG A 197 40.60 -21.79 30.57
N VAL A 198 41.57 -21.00 30.23
CA VAL A 198 42.81 -21.40 29.59
C VAL A 198 43.94 -21.36 30.63
N GLU A 199 44.62 -22.47 30.86
CA GLU A 199 45.73 -22.55 31.82
C GLU A 199 47.06 -22.35 31.14
N GLN A 200 47.14 -22.60 29.83
CA GLN A 200 48.41 -22.50 29.07
C GLN A 200 48.26 -21.55 27.86
N VAL A 201 49.27 -20.78 27.56
CA VAL A 201 49.30 -19.83 26.42
C VAL A 201 49.13 -20.53 25.09
N SER A 202 49.61 -21.77 24.96
CA SER A 202 49.42 -22.61 23.76
C SER A 202 47.98 -22.98 23.50
N GLU A 203 47.17 -23.18 24.54
CA GLU A 203 45.73 -23.48 24.43
C GLU A 203 44.95 -22.25 23.94
N TYR A 204 45.32 -21.06 24.40
CA TYR A 204 44.72 -19.82 23.93
C TYR A 204 44.92 -19.63 22.42
N GLN A 205 46.17 -19.86 21.93
CA GLN A 205 46.46 -19.75 20.51
C GLN A 205 45.69 -20.78 19.70
N ALA A 206 45.55 -22.01 20.18
CA ALA A 206 44.80 -23.07 19.52
C ALA A 206 43.31 -22.75 19.40
N ILE A 207 42.72 -22.09 20.41
CA ILE A 207 41.31 -21.64 20.39
C ILE A 207 41.11 -20.54 19.35
N VAL A 208 41.97 -19.53 19.34
CA VAL A 208 41.92 -18.45 18.34
C VAL A 208 42.06 -19.01 16.93
N ASP A 209 43.01 -19.90 16.70
CA ASP A 209 43.24 -20.54 15.41
C ASP A 209 42.01 -21.38 14.97
N ALA A 210 41.36 -22.05 15.92
CA ALA A 210 40.13 -22.80 15.65
C ALA A 210 38.93 -21.89 15.25
N GLU A 211 38.74 -20.74 15.91
CA GLU A 211 37.73 -19.78 15.55
C GLU A 211 37.96 -19.24 14.11
N TRP A 212 39.18 -18.88 13.79
CA TRP A 212 39.56 -18.45 12.45
C TRP A 212 39.28 -19.54 11.42
N GLN A 213 39.61 -20.79 11.73
CA GLN A 213 39.41 -21.92 10.83
C GLN A 213 37.92 -22.17 10.54
N ILE A 214 37.06 -22.01 11.54
CA ILE A 214 35.62 -22.13 11.36
C ILE A 214 35.09 -21.12 10.33
N ILE A 215 35.51 -19.87 10.43
CA ILE A 215 35.09 -18.82 9.50
C ILE A 215 35.67 -19.08 8.10
N TYR A 216 36.94 -19.45 8.00
CA TYR A 216 37.55 -19.81 6.75
C TYR A 216 36.81 -20.96 6.06
N ASN A 217 36.45 -22.00 6.79
CA ASN A 217 35.69 -23.13 6.27
C ASN A 217 34.33 -22.72 5.75
N LYS A 218 33.62 -21.80 6.44
CA LYS A 218 32.35 -21.23 5.96
C LYS A 218 32.53 -20.45 4.66
N MET A 219 33.53 -19.59 4.58
CA MET A 219 33.82 -18.81 3.38
C MET A 219 34.25 -19.67 2.20
N GLU A 220 35.10 -20.71 2.45
CA GLU A 220 35.53 -21.65 1.43
C GLU A 220 34.37 -22.50 0.90
N ALA A 221 33.46 -22.94 1.78
CA ALA A 221 32.24 -23.64 1.39
C ALA A 221 31.36 -22.77 0.47
N LEU A 222 31.19 -21.51 0.80
CA LEU A 222 30.46 -20.55 -0.04
C LEU A 222 31.15 -20.34 -1.39
N TYR A 223 32.45 -20.17 -1.41
CA TYR A 223 33.21 -20.01 -2.67
C TYR A 223 33.10 -21.24 -3.58
N LYS A 224 33.12 -22.46 -3.01
CA LYS A 224 32.95 -23.72 -3.76
C LYS A 224 31.61 -23.86 -4.45
N THR A 225 30.54 -23.13 -4.01
CA THR A 225 29.24 -23.12 -4.70
C THR A 225 29.28 -22.43 -6.06
N GLY A 226 30.33 -21.67 -6.35
CA GLY A 226 30.47 -20.88 -7.57
C GLY A 226 29.60 -19.60 -7.58
N ALA A 227 29.04 -19.23 -6.45
CA ALA A 227 28.29 -17.99 -6.33
C ALA A 227 29.20 -16.76 -6.47
N LYS A 228 28.76 -15.78 -7.29
CA LYS A 228 29.48 -14.53 -7.50
C LYS A 228 28.93 -13.40 -6.63
N ILE A 229 27.76 -13.59 -6.04
CA ILE A 229 27.10 -12.61 -5.16
C ILE A 229 26.68 -13.34 -3.89
N VAL A 230 27.14 -12.84 -2.75
CA VAL A 230 26.80 -13.33 -1.41
C VAL A 230 26.05 -12.25 -0.65
N LEU A 231 24.79 -12.49 -0.34
CA LEU A 231 23.96 -11.58 0.44
C LEU A 231 23.65 -12.22 1.79
N SER A 232 23.78 -11.45 2.87
CA SER A 232 23.39 -11.92 4.20
C SER A 232 22.52 -10.89 4.92
N LYS A 233 21.52 -11.41 5.65
CA LYS A 233 20.74 -10.61 6.59
C LYS A 233 21.59 -10.15 7.78
N LEU A 234 22.55 -10.96 8.17
CA LEU A 234 23.45 -10.74 9.29
C LEU A 234 24.77 -10.07 8.84
N PRO A 235 25.57 -9.55 9.76
CA PRO A 235 26.82 -8.88 9.42
C PRO A 235 27.82 -9.79 8.68
N ILE A 236 28.57 -9.19 7.76
CA ILE A 236 29.75 -9.77 7.13
C ILE A 236 30.94 -8.95 7.59
N GLY A 237 31.88 -9.58 8.28
CA GLY A 237 33.03 -8.92 8.86
C GLY A 237 34.10 -8.54 7.83
N ASP A 238 35.13 -7.83 8.30
CA ASP A 238 36.23 -7.33 7.48
C ASP A 238 36.99 -8.47 6.80
N LEU A 239 37.34 -9.52 7.56
CA LEU A 239 38.05 -10.71 7.04
C LEU A 239 37.28 -11.36 5.89
N ALA A 240 35.96 -11.57 6.06
CA ALA A 240 35.14 -12.18 5.03
C ALA A 240 35.03 -11.25 3.82
N THR A 241 34.93 -9.95 4.03
CA THR A 241 34.88 -8.96 2.95
C THR A 241 36.16 -8.98 2.12
N GLN A 242 37.33 -9.08 2.75
CA GLN A 242 38.61 -9.17 2.07
C GLN A 242 38.78 -10.52 1.35
N PHE A 243 38.39 -11.63 2.00
CA PHE A 243 38.41 -12.96 1.39
C PHE A 243 37.62 -13.02 0.08
N PHE A 244 36.44 -12.41 0.05
CA PHE A 244 35.58 -12.35 -1.15
C PHE A 244 36.13 -11.36 -2.18
N ALA A 245 36.75 -10.25 -1.75
CA ALA A 245 37.42 -9.30 -2.66
C ALA A 245 38.55 -9.95 -3.45
N ASP A 246 39.39 -10.72 -2.76
CA ASP A 246 40.57 -11.42 -3.37
C ASP A 246 40.14 -12.50 -4.42
N ARG A 247 38.86 -12.89 -4.41
CA ARG A 247 38.28 -13.94 -5.28
C ARG A 247 37.28 -13.44 -6.28
N ASP A 248 37.17 -12.11 -6.46
CA ASP A 248 36.20 -11.46 -7.36
C ASP A 248 34.76 -11.89 -7.08
N VAL A 249 34.37 -11.91 -5.80
CA VAL A 249 33.03 -12.17 -5.32
C VAL A 249 32.48 -10.90 -4.63
N PHE A 250 31.26 -10.49 -4.99
CA PHE A 250 30.56 -9.41 -4.34
C PHE A 250 29.88 -9.92 -3.06
N CYS A 251 30.00 -9.19 -1.96
CA CYS A 251 29.28 -9.52 -0.75
C CYS A 251 28.59 -8.28 -0.12
N ALA A 252 27.40 -8.49 0.41
CA ALA A 252 26.69 -7.48 1.17
C ALA A 252 26.05 -8.10 2.42
N GLY A 253 26.47 -7.64 3.59
CA GLY A 253 25.87 -7.99 4.88
C GLY A 253 24.84 -6.96 5.32
N ARG A 254 24.07 -7.28 6.37
CA ARG A 254 23.04 -6.41 6.96
C ARG A 254 21.98 -5.95 5.95
N VAL A 255 21.67 -6.81 4.99
CA VAL A 255 20.57 -6.56 4.03
C VAL A 255 19.25 -6.64 4.77
N ALA A 256 18.34 -5.67 4.55
CA ALA A 256 17.03 -5.67 5.17
C ALA A 256 16.27 -6.96 4.80
N ALA A 257 15.51 -7.51 5.75
CA ALA A 257 14.80 -8.77 5.56
C ALA A 257 13.84 -8.72 4.36
N ASP A 258 13.12 -7.60 4.20
CA ASP A 258 12.17 -7.41 3.10
C ASP A 258 12.89 -7.35 1.73
N ASP A 259 14.06 -6.70 1.67
CA ASP A 259 14.86 -6.61 0.46
C ASP A 259 15.42 -7.98 0.08
N LEU A 260 15.90 -8.75 1.08
CA LEU A 260 16.44 -10.09 0.86
C LEU A 260 15.34 -11.08 0.43
N ASP A 261 14.14 -11.02 1.02
CA ASP A 261 12.99 -11.84 0.59
C ASP A 261 12.61 -11.55 -0.86
N ARG A 262 12.62 -10.26 -1.25
CA ARG A 262 12.36 -9.87 -2.64
C ARG A 262 13.44 -10.38 -3.58
N VAL A 263 14.72 -10.33 -3.20
CA VAL A 263 15.80 -10.91 -4.00
C VAL A 263 15.61 -12.42 -4.15
N CYS A 264 15.31 -13.14 -3.08
CA CYS A 264 15.04 -14.58 -3.12
C CYS A 264 13.91 -14.91 -4.10
N ARG A 265 12.80 -14.19 -4.03
CA ARG A 265 11.63 -14.41 -4.91
C ARG A 265 11.88 -14.01 -6.37
N ALA A 266 12.69 -12.98 -6.62
CA ALA A 266 13.03 -12.56 -7.97
C ALA A 266 13.99 -13.52 -8.66
N THR A 267 15.02 -13.98 -7.93
CA THR A 267 16.12 -14.75 -8.49
C THR A 267 15.93 -16.26 -8.39
N GLY A 268 14.90 -16.72 -7.65
CA GLY A 268 14.69 -18.13 -7.34
C GLY A 268 15.63 -18.67 -6.24
N ALA A 269 16.41 -17.79 -5.57
CA ALA A 269 17.25 -18.19 -4.46
C ALA A 269 16.43 -18.60 -3.23
N SER A 270 16.95 -19.53 -2.43
CA SER A 270 16.39 -19.84 -1.12
C SER A 270 17.31 -19.34 0.00
N LEU A 271 16.70 -18.75 1.04
CA LEU A 271 17.43 -18.25 2.20
C LEU A 271 18.03 -19.42 2.99
N GLN A 272 19.35 -19.44 3.12
CA GLN A 272 20.09 -20.50 3.80
C GLN A 272 20.52 -20.07 5.20
N SER A 273 20.33 -20.95 6.18
CA SER A 273 20.78 -20.75 7.58
C SER A 273 22.13 -21.39 7.86
N THR A 274 22.72 -22.11 6.88
CA THR A 274 24.03 -22.75 6.98
C THR A 274 24.85 -22.43 5.74
N CYS A 275 26.18 -22.47 5.86
CA CYS A 275 27.09 -22.30 4.74
C CYS A 275 27.54 -23.65 4.11
N THR A 276 27.24 -24.75 4.79
CA THR A 276 27.54 -26.11 4.35
C THR A 276 26.31 -26.68 3.62
N ASP A 277 26.55 -27.58 2.66
CA ASP A 277 25.52 -28.31 1.91
C ASP A 277 24.61 -27.44 1.02
N ILE A 278 25.08 -26.29 0.58
CA ILE A 278 24.37 -25.45 -0.38
C ILE A 278 24.43 -26.12 -1.76
N GLN A 279 23.27 -26.59 -2.23
CA GLN A 279 23.12 -27.19 -3.55
C GLN A 279 22.80 -26.13 -4.60
N GLU A 280 22.98 -26.46 -5.87
CA GLU A 280 22.73 -25.56 -7.00
C GLU A 280 21.26 -25.05 -7.02
N LYS A 281 20.30 -25.85 -6.60
CA LYS A 281 18.88 -25.47 -6.48
C LYS A 281 18.60 -24.36 -5.46
N HIS A 282 19.53 -24.08 -4.55
CA HIS A 282 19.39 -23.01 -3.55
C HIS A 282 19.94 -21.68 -4.03
N LEU A 283 20.67 -21.70 -5.16
CA LEU A 283 21.26 -20.50 -5.76
C LEU A 283 20.26 -19.82 -6.67
N GLY A 284 20.20 -18.51 -6.57
CA GLY A 284 19.46 -17.69 -7.50
C GLY A 284 20.31 -17.24 -8.68
N THR A 285 19.64 -16.75 -9.72
CA THR A 285 20.28 -16.18 -10.90
C THR A 285 19.59 -14.90 -11.32
N CYS A 286 20.33 -13.98 -11.93
CA CYS A 286 19.77 -12.82 -12.63
C CYS A 286 20.59 -12.58 -13.90
N GLU A 287 20.03 -11.84 -14.85
CA GLU A 287 20.73 -11.51 -16.10
C GLU A 287 21.87 -10.52 -15.86
N SER A 288 21.60 -9.49 -15.05
CA SER A 288 22.61 -8.49 -14.69
C SER A 288 22.50 -8.06 -13.23
N PHE A 289 23.67 -7.85 -12.64
CA PHE A 289 23.85 -7.19 -11.36
C PHE A 289 24.76 -5.99 -11.54
N ASP A 290 24.34 -4.83 -11.07
CA ASP A 290 25.12 -3.60 -11.13
C ASP A 290 24.96 -2.78 -9.84
N GLU A 291 26.09 -2.23 -9.35
CA GLU A 291 26.04 -1.15 -8.35
C GLU A 291 26.02 0.19 -9.09
N ARG A 292 24.92 0.94 -8.94
CA ARG A 292 24.73 2.27 -9.57
C ARG A 292 24.57 3.34 -8.50
N GLN A 293 25.11 4.50 -8.78
CA GLN A 293 24.90 5.69 -7.95
C GLN A 293 23.67 6.46 -8.44
N ILE A 294 22.75 6.73 -7.53
CA ILE A 294 21.57 7.55 -7.77
C ILE A 294 21.56 8.68 -6.75
N GLY A 295 21.79 9.92 -7.24
CA GLY A 295 21.99 11.05 -6.33
C GLY A 295 23.25 10.88 -5.48
N GLY A 296 23.13 11.06 -4.18
CA GLY A 296 24.23 10.89 -3.22
C GLY A 296 24.40 9.45 -2.70
N GLU A 297 23.59 8.48 -3.15
CA GLU A 297 23.52 7.15 -2.59
C GLU A 297 23.83 6.08 -3.63
N ARG A 298 24.41 4.95 -3.19
CA ARG A 298 24.66 3.79 -4.05
C ARG A 298 23.58 2.74 -3.84
N PHE A 299 23.18 2.10 -4.93
CA PHE A 299 22.17 1.06 -4.96
C PHE A 299 22.68 -0.17 -5.72
N ASN A 300 22.30 -1.34 -5.22
CA ASN A 300 22.52 -2.62 -5.86
C ASN A 300 21.28 -2.98 -6.67
N PHE A 301 21.46 -3.22 -7.98
CA PHE A 301 20.39 -3.55 -8.92
C PHE A 301 20.51 -5.01 -9.36
N PHE A 302 19.40 -5.72 -9.29
CA PHE A 302 19.23 -7.06 -9.82
C PHE A 302 18.16 -7.01 -10.91
N GLU A 303 18.58 -7.09 -12.16
CA GLU A 303 17.71 -6.95 -13.32
C GLU A 303 17.66 -8.25 -14.15
N GLY A 304 16.57 -8.48 -14.91
CA GLY A 304 16.43 -9.69 -15.71
C GLY A 304 16.34 -10.96 -14.87
N CYS A 305 15.59 -10.90 -13.77
CA CYS A 305 15.40 -12.05 -12.91
C CYS A 305 14.44 -13.07 -13.54
N PRO A 306 14.74 -14.39 -13.49
CA PRO A 306 13.96 -15.41 -14.19
C PRO A 306 12.52 -15.56 -13.67
N GLU A 307 12.30 -15.36 -12.38
CA GLU A 307 10.98 -15.47 -11.78
C GLU A 307 10.21 -14.15 -11.71
N ALA A 308 10.86 -13.01 -11.92
CA ALA A 308 10.35 -11.64 -12.07
C ALA A 308 9.02 -11.32 -11.33
N ARG A 309 8.80 -11.89 -10.14
CA ARG A 309 7.58 -11.72 -9.35
C ARG A 309 7.66 -10.52 -8.40
N THR A 310 8.65 -9.69 -8.56
CA THR A 310 8.89 -8.50 -7.74
C THR A 310 9.41 -7.35 -8.61
N CYS A 311 9.15 -6.14 -8.16
CA CYS A 311 9.70 -4.94 -8.78
C CYS A 311 10.10 -3.90 -7.73
N THR A 312 10.85 -2.91 -8.14
CA THR A 312 11.25 -1.80 -7.26
C THR A 312 10.98 -0.47 -7.93
N LEU A 313 10.30 0.41 -7.20
CA LEU A 313 10.08 1.80 -7.57
C LEU A 313 11.12 2.66 -6.84
N VAL A 314 11.95 3.34 -7.59
CA VAL A 314 12.94 4.29 -7.05
C VAL A 314 12.37 5.69 -7.26
N LEU A 315 11.90 6.31 -6.19
CA LEU A 315 11.25 7.62 -6.22
C LEU A 315 12.25 8.73 -5.96
N ARG A 316 12.20 9.76 -6.78
CA ARG A 316 13.04 10.95 -6.68
C ARG A 316 12.21 12.21 -6.47
N GLY A 317 12.78 13.20 -5.82
CA GLY A 317 12.11 14.49 -5.60
C GLY A 317 12.95 15.43 -4.75
N GLY A 318 12.57 16.71 -4.77
CA GLY A 318 13.34 17.78 -4.12
C GLY A 318 13.29 17.75 -2.57
N ALA A 319 12.26 17.15 -1.97
CA ALA A 319 12.08 17.09 -0.52
C ALA A 319 11.53 15.72 -0.07
N GLU A 320 11.98 15.25 1.08
CA GLU A 320 11.57 13.95 1.63
C GLU A 320 10.05 13.86 1.86
N GLN A 321 9.44 14.90 2.40
CA GLN A 321 8.00 14.96 2.65
C GLN A 321 7.19 14.87 1.35
N PHE A 322 7.69 15.49 0.28
CA PHE A 322 7.09 15.44 -1.03
C PHE A 322 7.17 14.03 -1.63
N ILE A 323 8.32 13.37 -1.52
CA ILE A 323 8.50 11.98 -1.97
C ILE A 323 7.61 11.03 -1.16
N ALA A 324 7.46 11.26 0.15
CA ALA A 324 6.57 10.48 1.00
C ALA A 324 5.08 10.61 0.59
N GLU A 325 4.66 11.77 0.10
CA GLU A 325 3.31 11.95 -0.44
C GLU A 325 3.14 11.29 -1.81
N VAL A 326 4.19 11.30 -2.64
CA VAL A 326 4.22 10.54 -3.90
C VAL A 326 4.10 9.03 -3.63
N GLU A 327 4.89 8.49 -2.71
CA GLU A 327 4.84 7.08 -2.28
C GLU A 327 3.43 6.69 -1.88
N ARG A 328 2.77 7.51 -1.07
CA ARG A 328 1.39 7.26 -0.62
C ARG A 328 0.39 7.28 -1.79
N SER A 329 0.55 8.25 -2.69
CA SER A 329 -0.29 8.35 -3.87
C SER A 329 -0.14 7.15 -4.80
N LEU A 330 1.08 6.62 -4.92
CA LEU A 330 1.35 5.41 -5.69
C LEU A 330 0.80 4.17 -4.99
N HIS A 331 0.88 4.10 -3.65
CA HIS A 331 0.30 3.00 -2.89
C HIS A 331 -1.21 2.88 -3.13
N ASP A 332 -1.94 4.00 -3.03
CA ASP A 332 -3.38 4.03 -3.31
C ASP A 332 -3.68 3.56 -4.74
N ALA A 333 -2.90 4.04 -5.73
CA ALA A 333 -3.07 3.62 -7.12
C ALA A 333 -2.74 2.13 -7.35
N ILE A 334 -1.70 1.60 -6.70
CA ILE A 334 -1.34 0.17 -6.74
C ILE A 334 -2.49 -0.68 -6.18
N MET A 335 -3.05 -0.28 -5.04
CA MET A 335 -4.17 -1.00 -4.43
C MET A 335 -5.41 -0.99 -5.32
N ILE A 336 -5.74 0.12 -5.95
CA ILE A 336 -6.87 0.21 -6.89
C ILE A 336 -6.65 -0.69 -8.10
N VAL A 337 -5.46 -0.67 -8.72
CA VAL A 337 -5.14 -1.54 -9.85
C VAL A 337 -5.21 -3.01 -9.45
N LYS A 338 -4.64 -3.37 -8.29
CA LYS A 338 -4.74 -4.72 -7.73
C LYS A 338 -6.20 -5.17 -7.54
N ARG A 339 -7.05 -4.30 -6.99
CA ARG A 339 -8.48 -4.60 -6.79
C ARG A 339 -9.23 -4.71 -8.12
N ALA A 340 -8.89 -3.89 -9.10
CA ALA A 340 -9.47 -3.96 -10.43
C ALA A 340 -9.12 -5.25 -11.19
N ILE A 341 -7.92 -5.79 -10.98
CA ILE A 341 -7.54 -7.09 -11.55
C ILE A 341 -8.33 -8.23 -10.91
N LYS A 342 -8.50 -8.19 -9.56
CA LYS A 342 -9.26 -9.22 -8.82
C LYS A 342 -10.77 -9.15 -9.07
N ASN A 343 -11.31 -7.92 -9.05
CA ASN A 343 -12.75 -7.66 -9.20
C ASN A 343 -12.96 -6.74 -10.39
N ARG A 344 -13.25 -7.30 -11.53
CA ARG A 344 -13.34 -6.60 -12.83
C ARG A 344 -14.47 -5.58 -12.94
N ASN A 345 -15.26 -5.39 -11.89
CA ASN A 345 -16.41 -4.50 -11.86
C ASN A 345 -16.01 -3.07 -11.55
N ILE A 346 -16.36 -2.15 -12.42
CA ILE A 346 -16.13 -0.72 -12.27
C ILE A 346 -17.43 0.08 -12.20
N VAL A 347 -17.35 1.24 -11.61
CA VAL A 347 -18.43 2.23 -11.53
C VAL A 347 -17.88 3.63 -11.83
N ALA A 348 -18.74 4.58 -12.15
CA ALA A 348 -18.32 5.96 -12.31
C ALA A 348 -18.04 6.62 -10.95
N GLY A 349 -16.91 7.35 -10.88
CA GLY A 349 -16.54 8.17 -9.73
C GLY A 349 -17.15 9.58 -9.76
N GLY A 350 -16.55 10.51 -8.98
CA GLY A 350 -17.01 11.90 -8.94
C GLY A 350 -18.39 12.10 -8.32
N GLY A 351 -18.81 11.20 -7.43
CA GLY A 351 -20.12 11.28 -6.74
C GLY A 351 -21.30 10.75 -7.55
N ALA A 352 -21.09 10.20 -8.75
CA ALA A 352 -22.17 9.70 -9.60
C ALA A 352 -22.93 8.53 -8.96
N VAL A 353 -22.19 7.55 -8.42
CA VAL A 353 -22.79 6.37 -7.77
C VAL A 353 -23.58 6.78 -6.52
N GLU A 354 -23.04 7.67 -5.70
CA GLU A 354 -23.66 8.13 -4.48
C GLU A 354 -25.00 8.86 -4.77
N MET A 355 -25.02 9.66 -5.83
CA MET A 355 -26.25 10.34 -6.27
C MET A 355 -27.28 9.37 -6.83
N GLU A 356 -26.86 8.37 -7.60
CA GLU A 356 -27.78 7.33 -8.13
C GLU A 356 -28.40 6.52 -6.99
N ILE A 357 -27.57 6.10 -6.01
CA ILE A 357 -28.06 5.36 -4.85
C ILE A 357 -29.02 6.23 -4.02
N SER A 358 -28.70 7.51 -3.84
CA SER A 358 -29.58 8.45 -3.15
C SER A 358 -30.95 8.53 -3.84
N SER A 359 -30.98 8.72 -5.16
CA SER A 359 -32.21 8.75 -5.96
C SER A 359 -32.99 7.43 -5.88
N TYR A 360 -32.30 6.31 -6.00
CA TYR A 360 -32.90 4.97 -5.90
C TYR A 360 -33.52 4.73 -4.52
N LEU A 361 -32.79 5.04 -3.43
CA LEU A 361 -33.29 4.82 -2.07
C LEU A 361 -34.49 5.73 -1.74
N HIS A 362 -34.53 6.97 -2.21
CA HIS A 362 -35.68 7.85 -2.07
C HIS A 362 -36.93 7.24 -2.74
N ASN A 363 -36.82 6.82 -3.99
CA ASN A 363 -37.92 6.23 -4.73
C ASN A 363 -38.36 4.88 -4.12
N TYR A 364 -37.41 4.05 -3.71
CA TYR A 364 -37.71 2.77 -3.07
C TYR A 364 -38.38 2.93 -1.71
N ALA A 365 -37.96 3.92 -0.92
CA ALA A 365 -38.56 4.23 0.38
C ALA A 365 -40.00 4.64 0.24
N ASP A 366 -40.33 5.45 -0.78
CA ASP A 366 -41.71 5.90 -1.03
C ASP A 366 -42.61 4.76 -1.47
N ALA A 367 -42.12 3.84 -2.30
CA ALA A 367 -42.93 2.78 -2.89
C ALA A 367 -43.10 1.55 -1.98
N ASN A 368 -42.05 1.16 -1.21
CA ASN A 368 -41.95 -0.20 -0.68
C ASN A 368 -41.79 -0.28 0.85
N ILE A 369 -41.64 0.86 1.56
CA ILE A 369 -41.24 0.80 2.98
C ILE A 369 -42.35 1.35 3.88
N PRO A 370 -42.69 0.59 4.96
CA PRO A 370 -43.71 1.04 5.90
C PRO A 370 -43.22 2.27 6.69
N HIS A 371 -44.19 3.11 7.08
CA HIS A 371 -44.04 4.46 7.62
C HIS A 371 -42.94 4.71 8.64
N LYS A 372 -42.63 3.76 9.54
CA LYS A 372 -41.66 3.96 10.62
C LYS A 372 -40.18 3.93 10.17
N GLN A 373 -39.87 3.20 9.11
CA GLN A 373 -38.48 3.08 8.60
C GLN A 373 -38.21 3.98 7.41
N GLN A 374 -39.26 4.44 6.73
CA GLN A 374 -39.13 5.29 5.54
C GLN A 374 -38.29 6.56 5.78
N PRO A 375 -38.52 7.36 6.86
CA PRO A 375 -37.72 8.56 7.11
C PRO A 375 -36.22 8.24 7.34
N ILE A 376 -35.91 7.10 7.99
CA ILE A 376 -34.54 6.69 8.28
C ILE A 376 -33.80 6.37 6.96
N ILE A 377 -34.43 5.66 6.03
CA ILE A 377 -33.84 5.34 4.73
C ILE A 377 -33.67 6.61 3.90
N LYS A 378 -34.59 7.54 3.96
CA LYS A 378 -34.47 8.87 3.31
C LYS A 378 -33.34 9.69 3.90
N ALA A 379 -33.14 9.66 5.23
CA ALA A 379 -31.99 10.30 5.87
C ALA A 379 -30.67 9.70 5.42
N PHE A 380 -30.61 8.37 5.32
CA PHE A 380 -29.45 7.68 4.78
C PHE A 380 -29.18 8.07 3.31
N ALA A 381 -30.22 8.12 2.47
CA ALA A 381 -30.11 8.55 1.09
C ALA A 381 -29.57 9.99 0.97
N LYS A 382 -30.06 10.89 1.83
CA LYS A 382 -29.59 12.28 1.89
C LYS A 382 -28.13 12.37 2.35
N ALA A 383 -27.71 11.54 3.30
CA ALA A 383 -26.32 11.50 3.77
C ALA A 383 -25.33 11.14 2.64
N LEU A 384 -25.71 10.33 1.65
CA LEU A 384 -24.83 10.00 0.51
C LEU A 384 -24.48 11.21 -0.36
N GLU A 385 -25.34 12.22 -0.41
CA GLU A 385 -25.10 13.45 -1.17
C GLU A 385 -23.95 14.29 -0.62
N VAL A 386 -23.41 13.95 0.56
CA VAL A 386 -22.26 14.65 1.14
C VAL A 386 -21.01 14.46 0.29
N ILE A 387 -20.86 13.33 -0.39
CA ILE A 387 -19.66 13.06 -1.21
C ILE A 387 -19.55 14.04 -2.37
N PRO A 388 -20.52 14.16 -3.30
CA PRO A 388 -20.43 15.16 -4.36
C PRO A 388 -20.41 16.59 -3.80
N ARG A 389 -21.08 16.88 -2.68
CA ARG A 389 -21.01 18.19 -2.02
C ARG A 389 -19.61 18.52 -1.59
N GLN A 390 -18.96 17.63 -0.85
CA GLN A 390 -17.59 17.83 -0.36
C GLN A 390 -16.57 17.94 -1.50
N LEU A 391 -16.81 17.22 -2.60
CA LEU A 391 -15.99 17.35 -3.80
C LEU A 391 -16.08 18.75 -4.40
N CYS A 392 -17.29 19.32 -4.50
CA CYS A 392 -17.50 20.69 -4.98
C CYS A 392 -16.89 21.74 -4.03
N ASP A 393 -17.09 21.60 -2.72
CA ASP A 393 -16.52 22.49 -1.71
C ASP A 393 -14.99 22.50 -1.77
N ASN A 394 -14.37 21.33 -1.92
CA ASN A 394 -12.92 21.20 -2.05
C ASN A 394 -12.36 21.82 -3.34
N ALA A 395 -13.16 21.84 -4.40
CA ALA A 395 -12.80 22.48 -5.68
C ALA A 395 -13.14 23.97 -5.74
N GLY A 396 -13.86 24.50 -4.76
CA GLY A 396 -14.31 25.89 -4.73
C GLY A 396 -15.48 26.18 -5.68
N VAL A 397 -16.25 25.16 -6.06
CA VAL A 397 -17.41 25.27 -6.96
C VAL A 397 -18.71 25.32 -6.13
N ASP A 398 -19.76 25.96 -6.65
CA ASP A 398 -21.07 26.01 -5.98
C ASP A 398 -21.69 24.61 -5.87
N ALA A 399 -21.54 24.03 -4.68
CA ALA A 399 -22.05 22.70 -4.37
C ALA A 399 -23.58 22.63 -4.46
N THR A 400 -24.30 23.70 -4.15
CA THR A 400 -25.75 23.71 -4.13
C THR A 400 -26.34 23.62 -5.52
N ASP A 401 -25.80 24.41 -6.47
CA ASP A 401 -26.25 24.38 -7.86
C ASP A 401 -25.94 23.02 -8.50
N ILE A 402 -24.72 22.53 -8.32
CA ILE A 402 -24.30 21.22 -8.87
C ILE A 402 -25.15 20.08 -8.32
N LEU A 403 -25.41 20.02 -7.01
CA LEU A 403 -26.26 18.98 -6.42
C LEU A 403 -27.68 19.01 -6.98
N ASN A 404 -28.25 20.20 -7.17
CA ASN A 404 -29.57 20.32 -7.74
C ASN A 404 -29.63 19.82 -9.20
N ARG A 405 -28.61 20.14 -9.99
CA ARG A 405 -28.48 19.62 -11.36
C ARG A 405 -28.31 18.11 -11.37
N LEU A 406 -27.46 17.54 -10.49
CA LEU A 406 -27.28 16.09 -10.38
C LEU A 406 -28.59 15.38 -10.02
N ARG A 407 -29.36 15.90 -9.05
CA ARG A 407 -30.68 15.36 -8.71
C ARG A 407 -31.64 15.34 -9.90
N VAL A 408 -31.61 16.37 -10.74
CA VAL A 408 -32.43 16.43 -11.95
C VAL A 408 -31.99 15.39 -12.97
N GLU A 409 -30.70 15.25 -13.21
CA GLU A 409 -30.17 14.30 -14.19
C GLU A 409 -30.40 12.85 -13.79
N HIS A 410 -30.20 12.49 -12.50
CA HIS A 410 -30.51 11.13 -12.01
C HIS A 410 -32.01 10.81 -12.06
N LYS A 411 -32.89 11.81 -11.86
CA LYS A 411 -34.34 11.61 -12.08
C LYS A 411 -34.70 11.37 -13.55
N LYS A 412 -33.91 11.87 -14.50
CA LYS A 412 -34.08 11.59 -15.93
C LYS A 412 -33.54 10.21 -16.34
N GLY A 413 -32.86 9.52 -15.45
CA GLY A 413 -32.26 8.20 -15.71
C GLY A 413 -30.78 8.23 -16.13
N ASN A 414 -30.10 9.36 -16.01
CA ASN A 414 -28.69 9.48 -16.31
C ASN A 414 -27.85 8.99 -15.11
N ILE A 415 -27.69 7.67 -15.01
CA ILE A 415 -27.07 6.98 -13.86
C ILE A 415 -25.59 7.32 -13.62
N TRP A 416 -24.88 7.81 -14.64
CA TRP A 416 -23.45 8.11 -14.59
C TRP A 416 -23.13 9.61 -14.50
N ALA A 417 -24.14 10.44 -14.26
CA ALA A 417 -23.94 11.87 -14.07
C ALA A 417 -23.18 12.14 -12.75
N GLY A 418 -22.04 12.79 -12.82
CA GLY A 418 -21.21 13.13 -11.68
C GLY A 418 -20.58 14.52 -11.83
N VAL A 419 -19.83 14.95 -10.82
CA VAL A 419 -19.13 16.23 -10.81
C VAL A 419 -17.96 16.21 -11.78
N ASP A 420 -17.85 17.23 -12.59
CA ASP A 420 -16.71 17.47 -13.48
C ASP A 420 -16.01 18.77 -13.12
N PHE A 421 -14.79 18.65 -12.60
CA PHE A 421 -13.98 19.79 -12.17
C PHE A 421 -13.37 20.58 -13.35
N SER A 422 -13.24 19.95 -14.52
CA SER A 422 -12.65 20.62 -15.68
C SER A 422 -13.58 21.66 -16.29
N THR A 423 -14.89 21.46 -16.16
CA THR A 423 -15.94 22.33 -16.67
C THR A 423 -16.73 23.04 -15.56
N GLU A 424 -16.39 22.78 -14.28
CA GLU A 424 -17.10 23.27 -13.10
C GLU A 424 -18.62 22.99 -13.17
N SER A 425 -18.98 21.81 -13.69
CA SER A 425 -20.34 21.41 -13.99
C SER A 425 -20.55 19.92 -13.76
N ILE A 426 -21.54 19.35 -14.41
CA ILE A 426 -21.86 17.91 -14.38
C ILE A 426 -21.52 17.27 -15.73
N ALA A 427 -21.10 16.03 -15.71
CA ALA A 427 -20.81 15.26 -16.90
C ALA A 427 -21.10 13.77 -16.71
N ASN A 428 -21.15 13.01 -17.82
CA ASN A 428 -21.14 11.56 -17.76
C ASN A 428 -19.72 11.05 -17.43
N ASN A 429 -19.50 10.71 -16.15
CA ASN A 429 -18.20 10.31 -15.65
C ASN A 429 -17.75 8.93 -16.17
N MET A 430 -18.66 8.09 -16.66
CA MET A 430 -18.30 6.85 -17.32
C MET A 430 -17.61 7.12 -18.66
N GLU A 431 -18.10 8.05 -19.47
CA GLU A 431 -17.51 8.47 -20.74
C GLU A 431 -16.22 9.28 -20.57
N LYS A 432 -16.12 10.02 -19.47
CA LYS A 432 -14.90 10.77 -19.12
C LYS A 432 -13.80 9.92 -18.48
N PHE A 433 -14.03 8.61 -18.34
CA PHE A 433 -13.08 7.66 -17.78
C PHE A 433 -12.71 7.96 -16.31
N VAL A 434 -13.62 8.57 -15.57
CA VAL A 434 -13.48 8.72 -14.11
C VAL A 434 -14.04 7.45 -13.47
N TRP A 435 -13.21 6.41 -13.43
CA TRP A 435 -13.61 5.07 -13.02
C TRP A 435 -13.05 4.70 -11.65
N GLU A 436 -13.83 3.97 -10.89
CA GLU A 436 -13.45 3.40 -9.60
C GLU A 436 -13.89 1.94 -9.53
N PRO A 437 -13.12 1.04 -8.87
CA PRO A 437 -13.60 -0.31 -8.61
C PRO A 437 -14.86 -0.28 -7.74
N SER A 438 -15.88 -1.04 -8.09
CA SER A 438 -17.14 -1.09 -7.33
C SER A 438 -16.93 -1.49 -5.87
N LEU A 439 -15.92 -2.32 -5.59
CA LEU A 439 -15.55 -2.77 -4.26
C LEU A 439 -15.20 -1.61 -3.32
N VAL A 440 -14.54 -0.56 -3.83
CA VAL A 440 -14.20 0.65 -3.04
C VAL A 440 -15.46 1.28 -2.45
N LYS A 441 -16.49 1.45 -3.29
CA LYS A 441 -17.76 2.06 -2.89
C LYS A 441 -18.57 1.16 -1.95
N VAL A 442 -18.62 -0.13 -2.25
CA VAL A 442 -19.30 -1.12 -1.40
C VAL A 442 -18.70 -1.15 -0.02
N ASN A 443 -17.38 -1.28 0.06
CA ASN A 443 -16.68 -1.36 1.35
C ASN A 443 -16.81 -0.06 2.15
N ALA A 444 -16.63 1.09 1.50
CA ALA A 444 -16.79 2.40 2.14
C ALA A 444 -18.20 2.59 2.73
N LEU A 445 -19.24 2.19 1.99
CA LEU A 445 -20.63 2.32 2.43
C LEU A 445 -20.94 1.39 3.61
N GLN A 446 -20.51 0.15 3.54
CA GLN A 446 -20.69 -0.83 4.63
C GLN A 446 -19.94 -0.38 5.89
N ALA A 447 -18.67 -0.04 5.76
CA ALA A 447 -17.84 0.40 6.87
C ALA A 447 -18.38 1.67 7.54
N ALA A 448 -18.82 2.66 6.76
CA ALA A 448 -19.45 3.88 7.30
C ALA A 448 -20.76 3.58 8.05
N THR A 449 -21.57 2.67 7.50
CA THR A 449 -22.84 2.25 8.14
C THR A 449 -22.58 1.50 9.44
N GLU A 450 -21.59 0.60 9.45
CA GLU A 450 -21.23 -0.14 10.66
C GLU A 450 -20.68 0.78 11.75
N ALA A 451 -19.83 1.77 11.37
CA ALA A 451 -19.37 2.80 12.29
C ALA A 451 -20.53 3.58 12.94
N ALA A 452 -21.46 4.05 12.12
CA ALA A 452 -22.63 4.76 12.60
C ALA A 452 -23.50 3.90 13.52
N CYS A 453 -23.73 2.63 13.15
CA CYS A 453 -24.49 1.69 13.98
C CYS A 453 -23.78 1.40 15.31
N LEU A 454 -22.47 1.27 15.31
CA LEU A 454 -21.67 1.03 16.53
C LEU A 454 -21.75 2.23 17.47
N ILE A 455 -21.58 3.45 16.96
CA ILE A 455 -21.69 4.68 17.75
C ILE A 455 -23.08 4.84 18.33
N LEU A 456 -24.15 4.53 17.57
CA LEU A 456 -25.52 4.57 18.02
C LEU A 456 -25.87 3.51 19.08
N SER A 457 -25.10 2.46 19.18
CA SER A 457 -25.29 1.40 20.17
C SER A 457 -24.63 1.71 21.51
N VAL A 458 -23.85 2.79 21.60
CA VAL A 458 -23.17 3.21 22.83
C VAL A 458 -24.13 4.06 23.65
N ASP A 459 -24.45 3.61 24.87
CA ASP A 459 -25.30 4.37 25.80
C ASP A 459 -24.48 5.36 26.63
N GLU A 460 -23.31 4.94 27.14
CA GLU A 460 -22.45 5.77 27.99
C GLU A 460 -20.97 5.57 27.67
N THR A 461 -20.18 6.63 27.87
CA THR A 461 -18.72 6.57 27.78
C THR A 461 -18.07 6.93 29.10
N ILE A 462 -17.20 6.08 29.61
CA ILE A 462 -16.45 6.30 30.83
C ILE A 462 -15.04 6.76 30.47
N SER A 463 -14.67 7.97 30.85
CA SER A 463 -13.29 8.47 30.72
C SER A 463 -12.55 8.26 32.04
N LYS A 464 -11.44 7.51 32.01
CA LYS A 464 -10.51 7.42 33.12
C LYS A 464 -9.60 8.66 33.07
N PRO A 465 -9.54 9.51 34.12
CA PRO A 465 -8.57 10.60 34.14
C PRO A 465 -7.16 10.03 34.03
N LEU A 466 -6.35 10.61 33.13
CA LEU A 466 -4.93 10.27 33.03
C LEU A 466 -4.28 10.70 34.36
N HIS A 467 -3.93 9.72 35.20
CA HIS A 467 -2.99 9.96 36.27
C HIS A 467 -1.65 10.27 35.62
N HIS A 468 -1.26 11.54 35.61
CA HIS A 468 0.13 11.88 35.40
C HIS A 468 0.91 11.30 36.60
N PRO A 469 1.84 10.37 36.41
CA PRO A 469 2.79 10.06 37.49
C PRO A 469 3.65 11.31 37.69
N TYR A 470 3.65 11.77 38.91
CA TYR A 470 4.58 12.82 39.41
C TYR A 470 6.04 12.36 39.26
#